data_f1961364e2e7022d6ef52d34ebfcacf1
#
_entry.id   f1961364e2e7022d6ef52d34ebfcacf1
#
_cell.length_a   1.000
_cell.length_b   1.000
_cell.length_c   1.000
_cell.angle_alpha   90.00
_cell.angle_beta   90.00
_cell.angle_gamma   90.00
#
_symmetry.space_group_name_H-M   'P 1'
#
loop_
_entity.id
_entity.type
_entity.pdbx_description
1 polymer ?
#
loop_
_entity_poly.entity_id
_entity_poly.type
_entity_poly.pdbx_seq_one_letter_code
_entity_poly.pdbx_strand_id
1 'polypeptide(L)'
;TEAKVHDSKAMKKFPYEPSAYYIFDRGYNDFKSLYHIHLVKAKFVIRAKNNLKYKAVKWKRRLPENVLSDSTIELTGYYPHKYYPEQFCLVRYWDGQQEREFVFITNAMDISALQVAELYRNRWKVELFFKWLKQHLKIKKFWGTTENAVRIQIYAAMCTYCLVAIVQK
;
A
#
# COMPACT_ATOMS: atom_id res chain seq x y z
N THR A 1 -6.57 13.44 -12.33
CA THR A 1 -5.96 14.40 -11.38
C THR A 1 -4.80 15.07 -12.07
N GLU A 2 -4.71 16.39 -11.98
CA GLU A 2 -3.55 17.13 -12.48
C GLU A 2 -2.25 16.51 -11.93
N ALA A 3 -1.22 16.42 -12.76
CA ALA A 3 0.06 15.78 -12.45
C ALA A 3 0.80 16.37 -11.21
N LYS A 4 0.26 17.43 -10.61
CA LYS A 4 0.77 18.12 -9.41
C LYS A 4 0.08 17.71 -8.09
N VAL A 5 -0.92 16.81 -8.11
CA VAL A 5 -1.59 16.40 -6.86
C VAL A 5 -0.72 15.37 -6.14
N HIS A 6 -0.15 15.77 -5.03
CA HIS A 6 0.63 14.87 -4.17
C HIS A 6 -0.20 13.64 -3.76
N ASP A 7 0.37 12.44 -3.84
CA ASP A 7 -0.29 11.15 -3.58
C ASP A 7 -1.10 11.12 -2.27
N SER A 8 -0.61 11.80 -1.22
CA SER A 8 -1.32 11.92 0.06
C SER A 8 -2.67 12.66 -0.03
N LYS A 9 -2.88 13.52 -1.05
CA LYS A 9 -4.18 14.19 -1.25
C LYS A 9 -5.23 13.23 -1.81
N ALA A 10 -4.82 12.22 -2.58
CA ALA A 10 -5.72 11.18 -3.09
C ALA A 10 -6.30 10.34 -1.94
N MET A 11 -5.51 10.03 -0.90
CA MET A 11 -5.96 9.28 0.27
C MET A 11 -7.15 9.90 0.98
N LYS A 12 -7.24 11.24 1.01
CA LYS A 12 -8.31 11.97 1.72
C LYS A 12 -9.68 11.88 1.03
N LYS A 13 -9.70 11.59 -0.26
CA LYS A 13 -10.92 11.52 -1.07
C LYS A 13 -11.40 10.09 -1.31
N PHE A 14 -10.64 9.10 -0.86
CA PHE A 14 -10.95 7.70 -1.12
C PHE A 14 -12.04 7.21 -0.14
N PRO A 15 -13.11 6.57 -0.62
CA PRO A 15 -14.12 5.96 0.23
C PRO A 15 -13.58 4.64 0.81
N TYR A 16 -13.10 4.69 2.06
CA TYR A 16 -12.60 3.50 2.74
C TYR A 16 -13.76 2.66 3.28
N GLU A 17 -13.70 1.35 3.05
CA GLU A 17 -14.69 0.38 3.50
C GLU A 17 -14.21 -0.35 4.76
N PRO A 18 -15.07 -0.56 5.78
CA PRO A 18 -14.72 -1.32 6.97
C PRO A 18 -14.23 -2.73 6.61
N SER A 19 -13.26 -3.25 7.37
CA SER A 19 -12.65 -4.57 7.19
C SER A 19 -11.84 -4.77 5.91
N ALA A 20 -11.83 -3.82 4.97
CA ALA A 20 -11.02 -3.87 3.77
C ALA A 20 -9.54 -3.60 4.06
N TYR A 21 -8.65 -4.21 3.28
CA TYR A 21 -7.20 -3.99 3.36
C TYR A 21 -6.74 -3.04 2.26
N TYR A 22 -6.04 -1.99 2.65
CA TYR A 22 -5.47 -0.98 1.75
C TYR A 22 -3.95 -1.03 1.79
N ILE A 23 -3.33 -1.30 0.66
CA ILE A 23 -1.89 -1.47 0.54
C ILE A 23 -1.29 -0.25 -0.13
N PHE A 24 -0.36 0.42 0.56
CA PHE A 24 0.22 1.66 0.08
C PHE A 24 1.74 1.59 -0.05
N ASP A 25 2.30 2.34 -0.99
CA ASP A 25 3.72 2.55 -1.07
C ASP A 25 4.19 3.65 -0.08
N ARG A 26 5.49 3.77 0.07
CA ARG A 26 6.17 4.72 0.97
C ARG A 26 5.73 6.17 0.77
N GLY A 27 5.36 6.58 -0.44
CA GLY A 27 4.87 7.93 -0.76
C GLY A 27 3.60 8.33 0.00
N TYR A 28 2.79 7.37 0.40
CA TYR A 28 1.50 7.57 1.06
C TYR A 28 1.58 7.65 2.61
N ASN A 29 2.77 7.81 3.20
CA ASN A 29 2.93 7.93 4.67
C ASN A 29 2.39 9.27 5.20
N ASP A 30 1.06 9.42 5.23
CA ASP A 30 0.33 10.51 5.89
C ASP A 30 -0.45 9.96 7.08
N PHE A 31 0.07 10.18 8.29
CA PHE A 31 -0.51 9.61 9.52
C PHE A 31 -1.95 10.06 9.79
N LYS A 32 -2.34 11.27 9.34
CA LYS A 32 -3.72 11.71 9.45
C LYS A 32 -4.67 10.87 8.59
N SER A 33 -4.27 10.57 7.37
CA SER A 33 -5.07 9.70 6.48
C SER A 33 -5.04 8.24 6.96
N LEU A 34 -3.91 7.74 7.46
CA LEU A 34 -3.81 6.39 8.04
C LEU A 34 -4.70 6.26 9.28
N TYR A 35 -4.81 7.31 10.10
CA TYR A 35 -5.70 7.31 11.26
C TYR A 35 -7.18 7.33 10.85
N HIS A 36 -7.52 8.05 9.78
CA HIS A 36 -8.86 7.98 9.20
C HIS A 36 -9.23 6.55 8.76
N ILE A 37 -8.31 5.83 8.10
CA ILE A 37 -8.50 4.41 7.75
C ILE A 37 -8.76 3.56 9.01
N HIS A 38 -7.99 3.80 10.08
CA HIS A 38 -8.18 3.12 11.36
C HIS A 38 -9.57 3.39 11.97
N LEU A 39 -10.02 4.65 11.99
CA LEU A 39 -11.31 5.04 12.55
C LEU A 39 -12.51 4.43 11.82
N VAL A 40 -12.43 4.27 10.49
CA VAL A 40 -13.47 3.58 9.72
C VAL A 40 -13.37 2.05 9.81
N LYS A 41 -12.51 1.52 10.70
CA LYS A 41 -12.28 0.09 10.92
C LYS A 41 -11.75 -0.65 9.68
N ALA A 42 -11.12 0.08 8.76
CA ALA A 42 -10.36 -0.49 7.67
C ALA A 42 -8.92 -0.81 8.10
N LYS A 43 -8.26 -1.66 7.35
CA LYS A 43 -6.87 -2.08 7.60
C LYS A 43 -5.94 -1.49 6.55
N PHE A 44 -4.72 -1.14 6.95
CA PHE A 44 -3.70 -0.73 6.01
C PHE A 44 -2.40 -1.53 6.19
N VAL A 45 -1.67 -1.69 5.11
CA VAL A 45 -0.26 -2.10 5.10
C VAL A 45 0.51 -1.10 4.27
N ILE A 46 1.52 -0.49 4.84
CA ILE A 46 2.32 0.53 4.15
C ILE A 46 3.80 0.35 4.43
N ARG A 47 4.62 0.60 3.44
CA ARG A 47 6.07 0.63 3.63
C ARG A 47 6.47 1.88 4.42
N ALA A 48 7.15 1.69 5.54
CA ALA A 48 7.59 2.77 6.42
C ALA A 48 8.64 3.67 5.75
N LYS A 49 8.67 4.95 6.14
CA LYS A 49 9.78 5.85 5.82
C LYS A 49 10.99 5.53 6.71
N ASN A 50 12.19 5.73 6.19
CA ASN A 50 13.45 5.47 6.92
C ASN A 50 13.62 6.34 8.18
N ASN A 51 12.98 7.51 8.20
CA ASN A 51 13.02 8.46 9.30
C ASN A 51 11.84 8.33 10.26
N LEU A 52 11.14 7.19 10.27
CA LEU A 52 10.05 6.93 11.21
C LEU A 52 10.59 6.95 12.65
N LYS A 53 10.01 7.82 13.50
CA LYS A 53 10.33 7.92 14.92
C LYS A 53 9.26 7.19 15.73
N TYR A 54 9.66 6.16 16.46
CA TYR A 54 8.75 5.31 17.23
C TYR A 54 9.41 4.76 18.48
N LYS A 55 8.58 4.29 19.40
CA LYS A 55 8.97 3.49 20.57
C LYS A 55 8.32 2.12 20.45
N ALA A 56 9.11 1.06 20.58
CA ALA A 56 8.56 -0.29 20.68
C ALA A 56 7.94 -0.50 22.06
N VAL A 57 6.70 -0.98 22.08
CA VAL A 57 5.92 -1.27 23.29
C VAL A 57 5.95 -2.76 23.60
N LYS A 58 5.78 -3.60 22.56
CA LYS A 58 5.82 -5.06 22.63
C LYS A 58 6.56 -5.60 21.43
N TRP A 59 7.19 -6.77 21.57
CA TRP A 59 7.84 -7.49 20.47
C TRP A 59 7.65 -8.98 20.61
N LYS A 60 7.59 -9.68 19.48
CA LYS A 60 7.52 -11.14 19.43
C LYS A 60 8.93 -11.74 19.49
N ARG A 61 9.12 -12.73 20.35
CA ARG A 61 10.42 -13.40 20.53
C ARG A 61 10.67 -14.50 19.50
N ARG A 62 9.61 -15.21 19.08
CA ARG A 62 9.70 -16.27 18.06
C ARG A 62 9.23 -15.70 16.74
N LEU A 63 10.15 -15.58 15.81
CA LEU A 63 9.90 -15.01 14.48
C LEU A 63 10.00 -16.11 13.42
N PRO A 64 9.12 -16.12 12.42
CA PRO A 64 9.25 -16.97 11.26
C PRO A 64 10.51 -16.63 10.46
N GLU A 65 10.89 -17.53 9.56
CA GLU A 65 11.97 -17.29 8.62
C GLU A 65 11.73 -16.01 7.83
N ASN A 66 12.82 -15.28 7.55
CA ASN A 66 12.83 -13.97 6.86
C ASN A 66 12.13 -12.80 7.61
N VAL A 67 11.52 -13.02 8.76
CA VAL A 67 11.02 -11.94 9.62
C VAL A 67 12.12 -11.52 10.58
N LEU A 68 12.64 -10.32 10.42
CA LEU A 68 13.71 -9.76 11.25
C LEU A 68 13.19 -9.14 12.55
N SER A 69 11.95 -8.61 12.53
CA SER A 69 11.29 -8.03 13.70
C SER A 69 9.78 -8.01 13.49
N ASP A 70 9.02 -8.25 14.57
CA ASP A 70 7.58 -8.07 14.65
C ASP A 70 7.27 -7.42 16.01
N SER A 71 6.91 -6.15 16.00
CA SER A 71 6.74 -5.35 17.20
C SER A 71 5.49 -4.46 17.13
N THR A 72 4.86 -4.25 18.28
CA THR A 72 3.86 -3.20 18.45
C THR A 72 4.59 -1.91 18.81
N ILE A 73 4.28 -0.82 18.11
CA ILE A 73 4.94 0.46 18.27
C ILE A 73 3.97 1.60 18.49
N GLU A 74 4.48 2.68 19.10
CA GLU A 74 3.86 4.00 19.21
C GLU A 74 4.73 5.04 18.54
N LEU A 75 4.11 6.01 17.88
CA LEU A 75 4.83 7.13 17.30
C LEU A 75 5.32 8.10 18.40
N THR A 76 6.57 8.55 18.32
CA THR A 76 7.16 9.44 19.34
C THR A 76 7.31 10.89 18.88
N GLY A 77 7.18 11.18 17.58
CA GLY A 77 7.24 12.56 17.09
C GLY A 77 5.95 13.32 17.42
N TYR A 78 6.06 14.61 17.81
CA TYR A 78 4.88 15.42 18.20
C TYR A 78 3.74 15.36 17.18
N TYR A 79 3.97 15.71 15.92
CA TYR A 79 2.95 15.66 14.87
C TYR A 79 2.51 14.24 14.51
N PRO A 80 3.42 13.26 14.27
CA PRO A 80 3.03 11.89 14.01
C PRO A 80 2.14 11.31 15.11
N HIS A 81 2.52 11.45 16.38
CA HIS A 81 1.74 10.97 17.51
C HIS A 81 0.38 11.69 17.64
N LYS A 82 0.34 13.01 17.45
CA LYS A 82 -0.91 13.78 17.44
C LYS A 82 -1.88 13.32 16.34
N TYR A 83 -1.37 12.96 15.16
CA TYR A 83 -2.20 12.53 14.03
C TYR A 83 -2.58 11.06 14.06
N TYR A 84 -1.78 10.23 14.71
CA TYR A 84 -2.04 8.81 14.90
C TYR A 84 -1.64 8.42 16.34
N PRO A 85 -2.55 8.55 17.31
CA PRO A 85 -2.26 8.32 18.72
C PRO A 85 -2.25 6.82 19.11
N GLU A 86 -2.79 5.95 18.26
CA GLU A 86 -2.94 4.53 18.51
C GLU A 86 -1.67 3.74 18.18
N GLN A 87 -1.58 2.55 18.76
CA GLN A 87 -0.53 1.59 18.46
C GLN A 87 -0.78 0.90 17.11
N PHE A 88 0.30 0.48 16.46
CA PHE A 88 0.26 -0.38 15.28
C PHE A 88 1.47 -1.32 15.22
N CYS A 89 1.41 -2.33 14.35
CA CYS A 89 2.52 -3.25 14.14
C CYS A 89 3.58 -2.64 13.24
N LEU A 90 4.85 -2.88 13.59
CA LEU A 90 6.01 -2.69 12.73
C LEU A 90 6.63 -4.05 12.46
N VAL A 91 6.71 -4.40 11.18
CA VAL A 91 7.30 -5.66 10.70
C VAL A 91 8.54 -5.34 9.87
N ARG A 92 9.68 -5.93 10.21
CA ARG A 92 10.89 -5.92 9.39
C ARG A 92 11.01 -7.28 8.71
N TYR A 93 11.09 -7.29 7.41
CA TYR A 93 11.10 -8.50 6.59
C TYR A 93 12.25 -8.47 5.58
N TRP A 94 12.99 -9.55 5.48
CA TRP A 94 14.02 -9.76 4.48
C TRP A 94 13.43 -10.43 3.24
N ASP A 95 13.50 -9.76 2.10
CA ASP A 95 13.11 -10.34 0.83
C ASP A 95 14.33 -10.91 0.11
N GLY A 96 14.49 -12.23 0.14
CA GLY A 96 15.62 -12.92 -0.49
C GLY A 96 15.62 -12.83 -2.03
N GLN A 97 14.49 -12.55 -2.68
CA GLN A 97 14.43 -12.37 -4.13
C GLN A 97 14.94 -10.99 -4.55
N GLN A 98 14.69 -9.98 -3.72
CA GLN A 98 15.12 -8.61 -3.97
C GLN A 98 16.40 -8.24 -3.20
N GLU A 99 16.93 -9.17 -2.41
CA GLU A 99 18.13 -9.02 -1.55
C GLU A 99 18.10 -7.74 -0.71
N ARG A 100 16.94 -7.45 -0.12
CA ARG A 100 16.76 -6.24 0.68
C ARG A 100 15.74 -6.40 1.81
N GLU A 101 15.90 -5.51 2.78
CA GLU A 101 14.95 -5.38 3.87
C GLU A 101 13.78 -4.46 3.51
N PHE A 102 12.60 -4.89 3.92
CA PHE A 102 11.40 -4.07 3.94
C PHE A 102 10.96 -3.82 5.37
N VAL A 103 10.53 -2.59 5.63
CA VAL A 103 9.92 -2.21 6.89
C VAL A 103 8.48 -1.81 6.61
N PHE A 104 7.54 -2.51 7.23
CA PHE A 104 6.10 -2.28 7.09
C PHE A 104 5.51 -1.77 8.38
N ILE A 105 4.50 -0.91 8.29
CA ILE A 105 3.62 -0.57 9.40
C ILE A 105 2.18 -0.91 9.02
N THR A 106 1.41 -1.39 10.00
CA THR A 106 0.03 -1.83 9.80
C THR A 106 -0.79 -1.73 11.09
N ASN A 107 -2.07 -1.36 10.96
CA ASN A 107 -3.05 -1.44 12.05
C ASN A 107 -3.74 -2.82 12.11
N ALA A 108 -3.42 -3.75 11.22
CA ALA A 108 -3.93 -5.12 11.26
C ALA A 108 -3.14 -5.94 12.28
N MET A 109 -3.57 -5.91 13.55
CA MET A 109 -2.91 -6.60 14.66
C MET A 109 -3.22 -8.11 14.69
N ASP A 110 -4.19 -8.54 13.91
CA ASP A 110 -4.77 -9.87 13.82
C ASP A 110 -4.09 -10.78 12.79
N ILE A 111 -3.21 -10.24 11.97
CA ILE A 111 -2.47 -11.01 10.95
C ILE A 111 -1.00 -11.21 11.32
N SER A 112 -0.38 -12.24 10.75
CA SER A 112 1.03 -12.55 10.97
C SER A 112 1.95 -11.63 10.15
N ALA A 113 3.21 -11.51 10.59
CA ALA A 113 4.24 -10.75 9.85
C ALA A 113 4.44 -11.25 8.41
N LEU A 114 4.31 -12.57 8.18
CA LEU A 114 4.39 -13.15 6.82
C LEU A 114 3.21 -12.72 5.96
N GLN A 115 1.99 -12.69 6.51
CA GLN A 115 0.81 -12.19 5.80
C GLN A 115 0.93 -10.70 5.46
N VAL A 116 1.53 -9.90 6.35
CA VAL A 116 1.83 -8.48 6.05
C VAL A 116 2.77 -8.37 4.85
N ALA A 117 3.85 -9.16 4.83
CA ALA A 117 4.80 -9.16 3.71
C ALA A 117 4.16 -9.65 2.40
N GLU A 118 3.31 -10.67 2.46
CA GLU A 118 2.58 -11.20 1.31
C GLU A 118 1.57 -10.19 0.74
N LEU A 119 0.78 -9.54 1.59
CA LEU A 119 -0.12 -8.47 1.19
C LEU A 119 0.64 -7.35 0.45
N TYR A 120 1.79 -6.95 0.98
CA TYR A 120 2.60 -5.93 0.32
C TYR A 120 3.19 -6.43 -1.02
N ARG A 121 3.61 -7.69 -1.11
CA ARG A 121 4.08 -8.30 -2.38
C ARG A 121 2.99 -8.25 -3.45
N ASN A 122 1.72 -8.42 -3.09
CA ASN A 122 0.61 -8.32 -4.03
C ASN A 122 0.45 -6.92 -4.65
N ARG A 123 0.92 -5.86 -3.98
CA ARG A 123 0.96 -4.51 -4.57
C ARG A 123 1.77 -4.47 -5.88
N TRP A 124 2.83 -5.27 -5.97
CA TRP A 124 3.65 -5.36 -7.18
C TRP A 124 2.88 -5.84 -8.41
N LYS A 125 1.79 -6.59 -8.21
CA LYS A 125 0.91 -7.02 -9.29
C LYS A 125 0.28 -5.82 -10.03
N VAL A 126 0.04 -4.72 -9.33
CA VAL A 126 -0.48 -3.47 -9.92
C VAL A 126 0.56 -2.86 -10.88
N GLU A 127 1.84 -2.89 -10.52
CA GLU A 127 2.90 -2.40 -11.40
C GLU A 127 3.06 -3.30 -12.64
N LEU A 128 2.99 -4.61 -12.46
CA LEU A 128 3.00 -5.58 -13.57
C LEU A 128 1.78 -5.38 -14.48
N PHE A 129 0.61 -5.14 -13.92
CA PHE A 129 -0.60 -4.80 -14.67
C PHE A 129 -0.41 -3.55 -15.53
N PHE A 130 0.08 -2.43 -14.96
CA PHE A 130 0.34 -1.23 -15.73
C PHE A 130 1.46 -1.40 -16.77
N LYS A 131 2.48 -2.20 -16.46
CA LYS A 131 3.54 -2.56 -17.41
C LYS A 131 2.95 -3.32 -18.59
N TRP A 132 2.11 -4.32 -18.32
CA TRP A 132 1.40 -5.10 -19.34
C TRP A 132 0.53 -4.20 -20.24
N LEU A 133 -0.28 -3.33 -19.63
CA LEU A 133 -1.11 -2.36 -20.37
C LEU A 133 -0.27 -1.49 -21.32
N LYS A 134 0.85 -0.95 -20.84
CA LYS A 134 1.74 -0.12 -21.66
C LYS A 134 2.39 -0.88 -22.81
N GLN A 135 2.69 -2.15 -22.61
CA GLN A 135 3.37 -2.99 -23.60
C GLN A 135 2.41 -3.49 -24.69
N HIS A 136 1.22 -3.96 -24.31
CA HIS A 136 0.31 -4.64 -25.21
C HIS A 136 -0.77 -3.75 -25.82
N LEU A 137 -1.21 -2.74 -25.09
CA LEU A 137 -2.33 -1.87 -25.52
C LEU A 137 -1.88 -0.49 -26.03
N LYS A 138 -0.58 -0.29 -26.23
CA LYS A 138 0.00 0.96 -26.75
C LYS A 138 -0.54 2.25 -26.10
N ILE A 139 -0.91 2.19 -24.78
CA ILE A 139 -1.44 3.33 -24.02
C ILE A 139 -0.35 4.42 -23.77
N LYS A 140 0.69 4.44 -24.56
CA LYS A 140 1.70 5.50 -24.52
C LYS A 140 1.18 6.82 -25.12
N LYS A 141 0.10 6.76 -25.90
CA LYS A 141 -0.49 7.92 -26.58
C LYS A 141 -2.02 7.75 -26.53
N PHE A 142 -2.70 8.75 -26.00
CA PHE A 142 -4.15 8.77 -26.02
C PHE A 142 -4.64 9.19 -27.41
N TRP A 143 -5.66 8.53 -27.92
CA TRP A 143 -6.24 8.81 -29.25
C TRP A 143 -7.15 10.04 -29.23
N GLY A 144 -7.62 10.44 -28.05
CA GLY A 144 -8.42 11.65 -27.85
C GLY A 144 -7.88 12.51 -26.72
N THR A 145 -8.13 13.81 -26.80
CA THR A 145 -7.69 14.82 -25.83
C THR A 145 -8.77 15.13 -24.77
N THR A 146 -10.01 14.70 -24.98
CA THR A 146 -11.08 14.91 -24.02
C THR A 146 -10.99 13.95 -22.87
N GLU A 147 -11.41 14.39 -21.67
CA GLU A 147 -11.40 13.53 -20.47
C GLU A 147 -12.18 12.22 -20.68
N ASN A 148 -13.31 12.28 -21.39
CA ASN A 148 -14.13 11.11 -21.67
C ASN A 148 -13.43 10.12 -22.61
N ALA A 149 -12.75 10.61 -23.66
CA ALA A 149 -11.99 9.74 -24.57
C ALA A 149 -10.85 9.01 -23.85
N VAL A 150 -10.15 9.72 -22.95
CA VAL A 150 -9.09 9.12 -22.11
C VAL A 150 -9.66 8.05 -21.18
N ARG A 151 -10.79 8.33 -20.54
CA ARG A 151 -11.46 7.35 -19.65
C ARG A 151 -11.91 6.11 -20.41
N ILE A 152 -12.54 6.26 -21.56
CA ILE A 152 -12.97 5.13 -22.41
C ILE A 152 -11.77 4.28 -22.79
N GLN A 153 -10.67 4.87 -23.22
CA GLN A 153 -9.48 4.12 -23.59
C GLN A 153 -8.88 3.34 -22.41
N ILE A 154 -8.86 3.92 -21.20
CA ILE A 154 -8.40 3.25 -19.99
C ILE A 154 -9.33 2.08 -19.63
N TYR A 155 -10.64 2.28 -19.63
CA TYR A 155 -11.61 1.22 -19.31
C TYR A 155 -11.58 0.08 -20.32
N ALA A 156 -11.51 0.40 -21.62
CA ALA A 156 -11.37 -0.62 -22.66
C ALA A 156 -10.10 -1.47 -22.45
N ALA A 157 -8.99 -0.82 -22.08
CA ALA A 157 -7.75 -1.49 -21.77
C ALA A 157 -7.85 -2.42 -20.55
N MET A 158 -8.52 -1.98 -19.48
CA MET A 158 -8.76 -2.79 -18.29
C MET A 158 -9.66 -4.00 -18.61
N CYS A 159 -10.74 -3.81 -19.37
CA CYS A 159 -11.61 -4.90 -19.81
C CYS A 159 -10.85 -5.93 -20.66
N THR A 160 -10.02 -5.48 -21.60
CA THR A 160 -9.18 -6.35 -22.42
C THR A 160 -8.25 -7.20 -21.56
N TYR A 161 -7.58 -6.56 -20.58
CA TYR A 161 -6.71 -7.30 -19.65
C TYR A 161 -7.46 -8.37 -18.87
N CYS A 162 -8.64 -8.03 -18.34
CA CYS A 162 -9.47 -8.99 -17.60
C CYS A 162 -9.92 -10.17 -18.48
N LEU A 163 -10.34 -9.91 -19.71
CA LEU A 163 -10.72 -10.96 -20.66
C LEU A 163 -9.55 -11.89 -20.98
N VAL A 164 -8.37 -11.33 -21.28
CA VAL A 164 -7.16 -12.13 -21.53
C VAL A 164 -6.79 -12.97 -20.31
N ALA A 165 -6.83 -12.39 -19.11
CA ALA A 165 -6.53 -13.10 -17.88
C ALA A 165 -7.52 -14.25 -17.56
N ILE A 166 -8.78 -14.13 -17.99
CA ILE A 166 -9.79 -15.21 -17.85
C ILE A 166 -9.49 -16.35 -18.83
N VAL A 167 -9.12 -16.02 -20.07
CA VAL A 167 -8.85 -17.04 -21.12
C VAL A 167 -7.54 -17.80 -20.87
N GLN A 168 -6.57 -17.17 -20.21
CA GLN A 168 -5.27 -17.79 -19.89
C GLN A 168 -5.27 -18.67 -18.61
N LYS A 169 -6.40 -18.76 -17.93
CA LYS A 169 -6.58 -19.63 -16.75
C LYS A 169 -7.04 -21.04 -17.15
#